data_58fa365e1cbd2bbeb339c19b9dc80eac
#
_entry.id   58fa365e1cbd2bbeb339c19b9dc80eac
#
_cell.length_a   1.000
_cell.length_b   1.000
_cell.length_c   1.000
_cell.angle_alpha   90.00
_cell.angle_beta   90.00
_cell.angle_gamma   90.00
#
_symmetry.space_group_name_H-M   'P 1'
#
loop_
_entity.id
_entity.type
_entity.pdbx_description
1 polymer ?
#
loop_
_entity_poly.entity_id
_entity_poly.type
_entity_poly.pdbx_seq_one_letter_code
_entity_poly.pdbx_strand_id
1 'polypeptide(L)'
;MIRVGIIGCGKIAQVRHLPEYAANPNAEIVAFYDKNMERAQEMAAQYGGKVYNSFYELVDDPNVDAVSICVENRSHAEICTAALYAGKHVLVEKPMAVTLAECESMVAAAERNGRHLMVGHNMRFDPVHRKAKQMLDSGIIGDVITFRTILGNSGPEGWSLEGTWFFDKNKAAMGALSDMGIHKVDLIQYLLGQKVIETTAKVVTLNKRDDNGKLISVDDNALCILKMSGGALGTMAASWTVYGHECQSTVLYGTKGLMMIYSEPSAPIIINDLEGNRTSFAFETTSHNSGVIDEFVDALVHDREPEVSGKEALTTMRTIFGSIRSSDIARPVAVN
;
A
#
# COMPACT_ATOMS: atom_id res chain seq x y z
N MET A 1 -11.79 9.39 -21.82
CA MET A 1 -11.50 7.99 -21.40
C MET A 1 -9.99 7.88 -21.31
N ILE A 2 -9.48 7.39 -20.19
CA ILE A 2 -8.04 7.25 -19.93
C ILE A 2 -7.58 5.91 -20.49
N ARG A 3 -6.60 5.92 -21.41
CA ARG A 3 -6.02 4.72 -22.02
C ARG A 3 -4.88 4.21 -21.16
N VAL A 4 -5.06 3.00 -20.59
CA VAL A 4 -4.15 2.47 -19.57
C VAL A 4 -3.33 1.30 -20.12
N GLY A 5 -2.02 1.35 -19.90
CA GLY A 5 -1.10 0.23 -20.09
C GLY A 5 -0.87 -0.52 -18.79
N ILE A 6 -0.89 -1.84 -18.84
CA ILE A 6 -0.62 -2.72 -17.69
C ILE A 6 0.80 -3.28 -17.81
N ILE A 7 1.63 -3.00 -16.82
CA ILE A 7 3.00 -3.48 -16.74
C ILE A 7 3.12 -4.45 -15.55
N GLY A 8 3.21 -5.74 -15.86
CA GLY A 8 3.10 -6.83 -14.89
C GLY A 8 1.67 -7.37 -14.81
N CYS A 9 1.48 -8.61 -15.24
CA CYS A 9 0.19 -9.31 -15.27
C CYS A 9 0.10 -10.40 -14.18
N GLY A 10 0.78 -10.17 -13.04
CA GLY A 10 0.79 -11.09 -11.91
C GLY A 10 -0.52 -11.10 -11.12
N LYS A 11 -0.51 -11.73 -9.92
CA LYS A 11 -1.73 -11.93 -9.11
C LYS A 11 -2.49 -10.64 -8.85
N ILE A 12 -1.80 -9.57 -8.43
CA ILE A 12 -2.48 -8.31 -8.05
C ILE A 12 -3.14 -7.64 -9.27
N ALA A 13 -2.50 -7.70 -10.45
CA ALA A 13 -3.10 -7.22 -11.69
C ALA A 13 -4.39 -7.99 -12.00
N GLN A 14 -4.37 -9.32 -11.93
CA GLN A 14 -5.50 -10.17 -12.28
C GLN A 14 -6.69 -10.06 -11.32
N VAL A 15 -6.43 -9.90 -10.01
CA VAL A 15 -7.52 -9.91 -9.00
C VAL A 15 -8.05 -8.53 -8.66
N ARG A 16 -7.33 -7.44 -9.03
CA ARG A 16 -7.73 -6.06 -8.72
C ARG A 16 -7.64 -5.14 -9.92
N HIS A 17 -6.44 -4.85 -10.43
CA HIS A 17 -6.28 -3.80 -11.43
C HIS A 17 -7.10 -4.06 -12.69
N LEU A 18 -6.98 -5.22 -13.29
CA LEU A 18 -7.69 -5.55 -14.54
C LEU A 18 -9.22 -5.53 -14.40
N PRO A 19 -9.82 -6.22 -13.40
CA PRO A 19 -11.27 -6.16 -13.22
C PRO A 19 -11.79 -4.75 -12.88
N GLU A 20 -11.04 -4.00 -12.05
CA GLU A 20 -11.45 -2.66 -11.64
C GLU A 20 -11.35 -1.65 -12.79
N TYR A 21 -10.28 -1.69 -13.62
CA TYR A 21 -10.21 -0.90 -14.85
C TYR A 21 -11.31 -1.26 -15.85
N ALA A 22 -11.56 -2.55 -16.06
CA ALA A 22 -12.62 -3.00 -16.97
C ALA A 22 -14.02 -2.57 -16.52
N ALA A 23 -14.24 -2.41 -15.22
CA ALA A 23 -15.50 -1.92 -14.66
C ALA A 23 -15.61 -0.39 -14.65
N ASN A 24 -14.52 0.36 -14.80
CA ASN A 24 -14.53 1.82 -14.73
C ASN A 24 -14.88 2.44 -16.09
N PRO A 25 -15.97 3.21 -16.20
CA PRO A 25 -16.46 3.76 -17.49
C PRO A 25 -15.53 4.83 -18.09
N ASN A 26 -14.58 5.36 -17.32
CA ASN A 26 -13.65 6.39 -17.74
C ASN A 26 -12.25 5.86 -18.10
N ALA A 27 -12.05 4.53 -18.05
CA ALA A 27 -10.79 3.89 -18.37
C ALA A 27 -10.94 2.85 -19.48
N GLU A 28 -9.87 2.63 -20.22
CA GLU A 28 -9.74 1.59 -21.24
C GLU A 28 -8.37 0.95 -21.13
N ILE A 29 -8.30 -0.40 -21.02
CA ILE A 29 -7.04 -1.12 -21.05
C ILE A 29 -6.62 -1.29 -22.51
N VAL A 30 -5.50 -0.68 -22.90
CA VAL A 30 -5.06 -0.66 -24.31
C VAL A 30 -3.73 -1.38 -24.55
N ALA A 31 -2.96 -1.67 -23.50
CA ALA A 31 -1.60 -2.18 -23.63
C ALA A 31 -1.22 -3.12 -22.48
N PHE A 32 -0.40 -4.13 -22.79
CA PHE A 32 0.12 -5.10 -21.83
C PHE A 32 1.60 -5.36 -22.04
N TYR A 33 2.31 -5.50 -20.93
CA TYR A 33 3.64 -6.05 -20.85
C TYR A 33 3.82 -6.91 -19.62
N ASP A 34 4.41 -8.07 -19.76
CA ASP A 34 4.91 -8.94 -18.69
C ASP A 34 6.19 -9.62 -19.14
N LYS A 35 7.12 -9.92 -18.24
CA LYS A 35 8.29 -10.75 -18.53
C LYS A 35 7.88 -12.16 -19.03
N ASN A 36 6.75 -12.66 -18.53
CA ASN A 36 6.08 -13.83 -19.07
C ASN A 36 5.11 -13.38 -20.19
N MET A 37 5.57 -13.50 -21.43
CA MET A 37 4.80 -13.09 -22.63
C MET A 37 3.48 -13.85 -22.79
N GLU A 38 3.42 -15.12 -22.40
CA GLU A 38 2.17 -15.90 -22.46
C GLU A 38 1.11 -15.29 -21.56
N ARG A 39 1.48 -14.91 -20.34
CA ARG A 39 0.59 -14.23 -19.39
C ARG A 39 0.09 -12.88 -19.93
N ALA A 40 0.96 -12.10 -20.56
CA ALA A 40 0.54 -10.84 -21.20
C ALA A 40 -0.46 -11.10 -22.35
N GLN A 41 -0.24 -12.14 -23.16
CA GLN A 41 -1.13 -12.53 -24.23
C GLN A 41 -2.49 -13.02 -23.72
N GLU A 42 -2.52 -13.83 -22.67
CA GLU A 42 -3.75 -14.28 -22.02
C GLU A 42 -4.60 -13.08 -21.52
N MET A 43 -3.98 -12.11 -20.86
CA MET A 43 -4.68 -10.92 -20.39
C MET A 43 -5.18 -10.04 -21.55
N ALA A 44 -4.37 -9.87 -22.59
CA ALA A 44 -4.79 -9.16 -23.79
C ALA A 44 -5.93 -9.86 -24.55
N ALA A 45 -5.97 -11.19 -24.56
CA ALA A 45 -7.09 -11.95 -25.12
C ALA A 45 -8.39 -11.76 -24.34
N GLN A 46 -8.29 -11.58 -23.00
CA GLN A 46 -9.45 -11.40 -22.12
C GLN A 46 -9.99 -9.96 -22.10
N TYR A 47 -9.09 -8.96 -22.05
CA TYR A 47 -9.46 -7.56 -21.83
C TYR A 47 -9.31 -6.69 -23.07
N GLY A 48 -8.77 -7.21 -24.15
CA GLY A 48 -8.37 -6.42 -25.32
C GLY A 48 -7.00 -5.76 -25.13
N GLY A 49 -6.56 -5.01 -26.14
CA GLY A 49 -5.30 -4.28 -26.10
C GLY A 49 -4.12 -5.01 -26.78
N LYS A 50 -3.02 -4.28 -26.90
CA LYS A 50 -1.80 -4.72 -27.61
C LYS A 50 -0.76 -5.23 -26.61
N VAL A 51 -0.07 -6.31 -26.95
CA VAL A 51 1.06 -6.83 -26.17
C VAL A 51 2.37 -6.26 -26.73
N TYR A 52 3.26 -5.83 -25.84
CA TYR A 52 4.58 -5.26 -26.15
C TYR A 52 5.70 -6.18 -25.70
N ASN A 53 6.85 -6.14 -26.38
CA ASN A 53 8.01 -6.96 -26.05
C ASN A 53 8.85 -6.36 -24.90
N SER A 54 8.67 -5.07 -24.62
CA SER A 54 9.31 -4.39 -23.52
C SER A 54 8.39 -3.32 -22.93
N PHE A 55 8.60 -2.97 -21.66
CA PHE A 55 7.88 -1.86 -21.06
C PHE A 55 8.28 -0.51 -21.66
N TYR A 56 9.49 -0.38 -22.21
CA TYR A 56 9.93 0.81 -22.91
C TYR A 56 9.08 1.08 -24.16
N GLU A 57 8.82 0.04 -24.98
CA GLU A 57 7.93 0.16 -26.13
C GLU A 57 6.50 0.55 -25.72
N LEU A 58 6.01 0.02 -24.61
CA LEU A 58 4.68 0.34 -24.10
C LEU A 58 4.57 1.80 -23.64
N VAL A 59 5.55 2.29 -22.88
CA VAL A 59 5.51 3.68 -22.39
C VAL A 59 5.78 4.71 -23.49
N ASP A 60 6.45 4.33 -24.56
CA ASP A 60 6.69 5.21 -25.72
C ASP A 60 5.47 5.30 -26.66
N ASP A 61 4.45 4.43 -26.52
CA ASP A 61 3.26 4.49 -27.37
C ASP A 61 2.40 5.72 -27.05
N PRO A 62 2.13 6.61 -28.03
CA PRO A 62 1.29 7.78 -27.84
C PRO A 62 -0.20 7.46 -27.55
N ASN A 63 -0.61 6.21 -27.79
CA ASN A 63 -1.96 5.75 -27.46
C ASN A 63 -2.12 5.29 -26.01
N VAL A 64 -1.10 5.38 -25.17
CA VAL A 64 -1.14 5.13 -23.74
C VAL A 64 -1.07 6.46 -23.00
N ASP A 65 -2.04 6.75 -22.13
CA ASP A 65 -2.08 7.97 -21.32
C ASP A 65 -1.49 7.75 -19.92
N ALA A 66 -1.72 6.56 -19.38
CA ALA A 66 -1.29 6.18 -18.04
C ALA A 66 -0.84 4.72 -17.99
N VAL A 67 -0.04 4.37 -17.00
CA VAL A 67 0.38 3.00 -16.75
C VAL A 67 0.08 2.55 -15.33
N SER A 68 -0.26 1.26 -15.19
CA SER A 68 -0.41 0.56 -13.91
C SER A 68 0.70 -0.45 -13.75
N ILE A 69 1.57 -0.26 -12.75
CA ILE A 69 2.79 -1.03 -12.52
C ILE A 69 2.56 -2.04 -11.41
N CYS A 70 2.52 -3.34 -11.78
CA CYS A 70 2.18 -4.47 -10.94
C CYS A 70 3.27 -5.56 -10.97
N VAL A 71 4.52 -5.15 -10.93
CA VAL A 71 5.71 -6.03 -11.02
C VAL A 71 6.30 -6.31 -9.64
N GLU A 72 7.45 -7.01 -9.60
CA GLU A 72 8.22 -7.17 -8.36
C GLU A 72 8.79 -5.83 -7.86
N ASN A 73 8.89 -5.66 -6.54
CA ASN A 73 9.22 -4.39 -5.87
C ASN A 73 10.46 -3.69 -6.43
N ARG A 74 11.52 -4.45 -6.76
CA ARG A 74 12.79 -3.91 -7.24
C ARG A 74 12.69 -3.21 -8.60
N SER A 75 11.70 -3.57 -9.39
CA SER A 75 11.50 -3.00 -10.73
C SER A 75 10.60 -1.75 -10.74
N HIS A 76 9.98 -1.40 -9.61
CA HIS A 76 9.04 -0.27 -9.53
C HIS A 76 9.68 1.05 -9.94
N ALA A 77 10.84 1.39 -9.37
CA ALA A 77 11.47 2.70 -9.59
C ALA A 77 11.93 2.90 -11.04
N GLU A 78 12.56 1.91 -11.65
CA GLU A 78 13.01 1.97 -13.04
C GLU A 78 11.82 2.21 -13.98
N ILE A 79 10.80 1.35 -13.89
CA ILE A 79 9.65 1.39 -14.79
C ILE A 79 8.83 2.68 -14.57
N CYS A 80 8.61 3.05 -13.30
CA CYS A 80 7.90 4.27 -12.96
C CYS A 80 8.60 5.52 -13.52
N THR A 81 9.91 5.61 -13.32
CA THR A 81 10.70 6.74 -13.78
C THR A 81 10.70 6.83 -15.31
N ALA A 82 10.85 5.69 -16.00
CA ALA A 82 10.77 5.64 -17.47
C ALA A 82 9.39 6.10 -17.98
N ALA A 83 8.31 5.64 -17.36
CA ALA A 83 6.95 6.04 -17.73
C ALA A 83 6.70 7.55 -17.52
N LEU A 84 7.14 8.09 -16.38
CA LEU A 84 7.02 9.52 -16.08
C LEU A 84 7.80 10.38 -17.09
N TYR A 85 9.02 9.97 -17.46
CA TYR A 85 9.81 10.68 -18.49
C TYR A 85 9.22 10.55 -19.90
N ALA A 86 8.54 9.43 -20.20
CA ALA A 86 7.75 9.28 -21.43
C ALA A 86 6.42 10.05 -21.41
N GLY A 87 6.18 10.84 -20.34
CA GLY A 87 4.99 11.68 -20.20
C GLY A 87 3.71 10.95 -19.80
N LYS A 88 3.82 9.75 -19.20
CA LYS A 88 2.66 8.98 -18.73
C LYS A 88 2.36 9.27 -17.26
N HIS A 89 1.08 9.24 -16.89
CA HIS A 89 0.67 9.17 -15.50
C HIS A 89 0.92 7.75 -14.97
N VAL A 90 1.21 7.60 -13.68
CA VAL A 90 1.62 6.32 -13.11
C VAL A 90 0.82 5.98 -11.85
N LEU A 91 0.22 4.78 -11.86
CA LEU A 91 -0.15 4.05 -10.66
C LEU A 91 0.86 2.93 -10.44
N VAL A 92 1.54 2.91 -9.30
CA VAL A 92 2.48 1.85 -8.94
C VAL A 92 2.00 1.12 -7.67
N GLU A 93 2.14 -0.20 -7.65
CA GLU A 93 1.85 -0.99 -6.46
C GLU A 93 2.82 -0.66 -5.31
N LYS A 94 2.35 -0.92 -4.10
CA LYS A 94 3.18 -0.81 -2.89
C LYS A 94 4.16 -2.02 -2.78
N PRO A 95 5.33 -1.85 -2.15
CA PRO A 95 5.92 -0.60 -1.71
C PRO A 95 6.37 0.26 -2.89
N MET A 96 6.36 1.58 -2.74
CA MET A 96 6.70 2.52 -3.82
C MET A 96 8.01 2.17 -4.53
N ALA A 97 9.08 1.91 -3.76
CA ALA A 97 10.38 1.44 -4.24
C ALA A 97 11.14 0.72 -3.12
N VAL A 98 12.35 0.23 -3.41
CA VAL A 98 13.16 -0.55 -2.47
C VAL A 98 14.26 0.26 -1.77
N THR A 99 14.44 1.52 -2.12
CA THR A 99 15.29 2.49 -1.41
C THR A 99 14.60 3.84 -1.30
N LEU A 100 14.99 4.63 -0.29
CA LEU A 100 14.45 5.99 -0.12
C LEU A 100 14.83 6.91 -1.30
N ALA A 101 16.07 6.79 -1.79
CA ALA A 101 16.55 7.56 -2.93
C ALA A 101 15.74 7.28 -4.21
N GLU A 102 15.35 6.04 -4.45
CA GLU A 102 14.45 5.68 -5.55
C GLU A 102 13.08 6.33 -5.38
N CYS A 103 12.48 6.27 -4.18
CA CYS A 103 11.20 6.92 -3.90
C CYS A 103 11.27 8.44 -4.18
N GLU A 104 12.32 9.10 -3.70
CA GLU A 104 12.55 10.54 -3.94
C GLU A 104 12.75 10.84 -5.42
N SER A 105 13.47 9.99 -6.16
CA SER A 105 13.67 10.11 -7.60
C SER A 105 12.34 9.99 -8.38
N MET A 106 11.46 9.07 -7.99
CA MET A 106 10.14 8.90 -8.59
C MET A 106 9.27 10.15 -8.39
N VAL A 107 9.25 10.72 -7.17
CA VAL A 107 8.52 11.97 -6.89
C VAL A 107 9.08 13.11 -7.73
N ALA A 108 10.41 13.27 -7.77
CA ALA A 108 11.05 14.32 -8.56
C ALA A 108 10.78 14.17 -10.07
N ALA A 109 10.73 12.93 -10.58
CA ALA A 109 10.38 12.66 -11.98
C ALA A 109 8.91 13.03 -12.28
N ALA A 110 7.98 12.73 -11.40
CA ALA A 110 6.58 13.11 -11.54
C ALA A 110 6.41 14.63 -11.58
N GLU A 111 7.02 15.36 -10.64
CA GLU A 111 7.00 16.82 -10.60
C GLU A 111 7.61 17.46 -11.85
N ARG A 112 8.80 17.00 -12.26
CA ARG A 112 9.52 17.54 -13.41
C ARG A 112 8.75 17.41 -14.72
N ASN A 113 7.99 16.31 -14.85
CA ASN A 113 7.25 16.04 -16.09
C ASN A 113 5.76 16.45 -16.00
N GLY A 114 5.32 17.03 -14.87
CA GLY A 114 3.92 17.42 -14.67
C GLY A 114 2.97 16.22 -14.81
N ARG A 115 3.33 15.06 -14.23
CA ARG A 115 2.52 13.84 -14.28
C ARG A 115 2.14 13.39 -12.88
N HIS A 116 0.95 12.83 -12.77
CA HIS A 116 0.50 12.26 -11.51
C HIS A 116 1.18 10.91 -11.27
N LEU A 117 1.70 10.75 -10.05
CA LEU A 117 2.20 9.49 -9.51
C LEU A 117 1.33 9.13 -8.30
N MET A 118 0.66 8.00 -8.36
CA MET A 118 -0.11 7.42 -7.28
C MET A 118 0.49 6.09 -6.85
N VAL A 119 0.42 5.77 -5.56
CA VAL A 119 0.85 4.49 -4.99
C VAL A 119 -0.35 3.71 -4.46
N GLY A 120 -0.37 2.39 -4.67
CA GLY A 120 -1.50 1.51 -4.40
C GLY A 120 -1.80 1.24 -2.92
N HIS A 121 -1.84 2.25 -2.04
CA HIS A 121 -2.26 2.11 -0.64
C HIS A 121 -3.79 2.02 -0.54
N ASN A 122 -4.32 0.82 -0.59
CA ASN A 122 -5.74 0.54 -0.70
C ASN A 122 -6.54 0.72 0.61
N MET A 123 -5.91 0.61 1.79
CA MET A 123 -6.66 0.66 3.07
C MET A 123 -7.38 1.98 3.31
N ARG A 124 -6.90 3.11 2.77
CA ARG A 124 -7.58 4.39 2.87
C ARG A 124 -8.95 4.40 2.20
N PHE A 125 -9.12 3.59 1.14
CA PHE A 125 -10.34 3.53 0.33
C PHE A 125 -11.38 2.53 0.87
N ASP A 126 -11.00 1.71 1.84
CA ASP A 126 -11.93 0.83 2.53
C ASP A 126 -13.07 1.65 3.19
N PRO A 127 -14.34 1.33 2.93
CA PRO A 127 -15.48 2.09 3.46
C PRO A 127 -15.49 2.23 4.99
N VAL A 128 -14.99 1.21 5.71
CA VAL A 128 -14.87 1.24 7.17
C VAL A 128 -13.83 2.25 7.61
N HIS A 129 -12.66 2.26 6.96
CA HIS A 129 -11.60 3.22 7.28
C HIS A 129 -11.98 4.67 6.90
N ARG A 130 -12.67 4.86 5.77
CA ARG A 130 -13.23 6.18 5.40
C ARG A 130 -14.26 6.66 6.42
N LYS A 131 -15.14 5.79 6.89
CA LYS A 131 -16.11 6.11 7.93
C LYS A 131 -15.42 6.42 9.26
N ALA A 132 -14.43 5.62 9.65
CA ALA A 132 -13.64 5.89 10.85
C ALA A 132 -12.96 7.26 10.78
N LYS A 133 -12.37 7.62 9.63
CA LYS A 133 -11.78 8.96 9.41
C LYS A 133 -12.79 10.07 9.59
N GLN A 134 -13.97 9.98 8.98
CA GLN A 134 -15.04 10.97 9.14
C GLN A 134 -15.46 11.14 10.63
N MET A 135 -15.56 10.04 11.35
CA MET A 135 -15.91 10.05 12.76
C MET A 135 -14.80 10.67 13.64
N LEU A 136 -13.53 10.40 13.33
CA LEU A 136 -12.39 11.04 13.99
C LEU A 136 -12.37 12.53 13.72
N ASP A 137 -12.59 12.96 12.49
CA ASP A 137 -12.64 14.38 12.11
C ASP A 137 -13.81 15.14 12.79
N SER A 138 -14.90 14.43 13.13
CA SER A 138 -15.99 14.99 13.93
C SER A 138 -15.65 15.13 15.42
N GLY A 139 -14.49 14.61 15.86
CA GLY A 139 -14.04 14.67 17.26
C GLY A 139 -14.77 13.69 18.19
N ILE A 140 -15.33 12.61 17.66
CA ILE A 140 -16.16 11.67 18.43
C ILE A 140 -15.44 11.04 19.64
N ILE A 141 -14.12 10.80 19.51
CA ILE A 141 -13.28 10.34 20.63
C ILE A 141 -12.31 11.41 21.14
N GLY A 142 -12.48 12.68 20.69
CA GLY A 142 -11.56 13.78 21.01
C GLY A 142 -10.19 13.60 20.36
N ASP A 143 -9.15 14.19 20.95
CA ASP A 143 -7.77 14.08 20.45
C ASP A 143 -7.20 12.70 20.76
N VAL A 144 -6.63 12.05 19.76
CA VAL A 144 -5.98 10.74 19.95
C VAL A 144 -4.66 10.91 20.70
N ILE A 145 -4.55 10.21 21.84
CA ILE A 145 -3.37 10.23 22.73
C ILE A 145 -2.43 9.09 22.40
N THR A 146 -2.98 7.87 22.31
CA THR A 146 -2.22 6.67 21.97
C THR A 146 -2.98 5.78 21.00
N PHE A 147 -2.25 4.88 20.32
CA PHE A 147 -2.86 3.89 19.43
C PHE A 147 -2.09 2.58 19.41
N ARG A 148 -2.76 1.55 18.98
CA ARG A 148 -2.12 0.30 18.58
C ARG A 148 -2.73 -0.21 17.28
N THR A 149 -1.89 -0.68 16.38
CA THR A 149 -2.34 -1.21 15.09
C THR A 149 -1.54 -2.44 14.71
N ILE A 150 -2.19 -3.41 14.10
CA ILE A 150 -1.57 -4.65 13.65
C ILE A 150 -2.12 -5.07 12.30
N LEU A 151 -1.26 -5.60 11.45
CA LEU A 151 -1.63 -6.40 10.29
C LEU A 151 -0.73 -7.63 10.23
N GLY A 152 -1.34 -8.79 10.19
CA GLY A 152 -0.60 -10.04 10.11
C GLY A 152 -1.43 -11.18 9.56
N ASN A 153 -0.75 -12.05 8.83
CA ASN A 153 -1.29 -13.29 8.27
C ASN A 153 -0.23 -14.40 8.28
N SER A 154 -0.53 -15.51 7.65
CA SER A 154 0.39 -16.66 7.58
C SER A 154 1.51 -16.51 6.54
N GLY A 155 1.62 -15.37 5.82
CA GLY A 155 2.68 -15.09 4.85
C GLY A 155 2.29 -15.35 3.39
N PRO A 156 3.17 -14.93 2.46
CA PRO A 156 2.86 -14.91 1.02
C PRO A 156 2.82 -16.29 0.35
N GLU A 157 3.32 -17.35 0.98
CA GLU A 157 3.36 -18.68 0.39
C GLU A 157 1.96 -19.24 0.07
N GLY A 158 0.92 -18.77 0.75
CA GLY A 158 -0.45 -19.22 0.54
C GLY A 158 -1.17 -18.59 -0.65
N TRP A 159 -0.64 -17.49 -1.21
CA TRP A 159 -1.33 -16.71 -2.25
C TRP A 159 -0.46 -16.27 -3.42
N SER A 160 0.86 -16.36 -3.34
CA SER A 160 1.77 -15.99 -4.43
C SER A 160 1.70 -16.99 -5.58
N LEU A 161 1.56 -16.51 -6.82
CA LEU A 161 1.51 -17.37 -8.03
C LEU A 161 2.86 -17.99 -8.40
N GLU A 162 3.96 -17.34 -8.08
CA GLU A 162 5.33 -17.70 -8.50
C GLU A 162 6.23 -18.02 -7.31
N GLY A 163 5.73 -18.83 -6.38
CA GLY A 163 6.49 -19.22 -5.23
C GLY A 163 6.80 -18.03 -4.32
N THR A 164 7.93 -18.11 -3.64
CA THR A 164 8.29 -17.22 -2.54
C THR A 164 9.28 -16.14 -2.95
N TRP A 165 9.09 -15.45 -4.10
CA TRP A 165 9.95 -14.31 -4.46
C TRP A 165 9.98 -13.23 -3.36
N PHE A 166 8.90 -13.15 -2.57
CA PHE A 166 8.83 -12.31 -1.37
C PHE A 166 9.89 -12.64 -0.32
N PHE A 167 10.40 -13.86 -0.30
CA PHE A 167 11.42 -14.32 0.66
C PHE A 167 12.86 -14.00 0.22
N ASP A 168 13.02 -13.61 -1.04
CA ASP A 168 14.32 -13.28 -1.61
C ASP A 168 14.59 -11.77 -1.50
N LYS A 169 15.56 -11.39 -0.68
CA LYS A 169 16.00 -9.99 -0.51
C LYS A 169 16.41 -9.32 -1.83
N ASN A 170 16.85 -10.09 -2.82
CA ASN A 170 17.23 -9.52 -4.12
C ASN A 170 16.03 -9.11 -4.97
N LYS A 171 14.84 -9.63 -4.70
CA LYS A 171 13.59 -9.33 -5.43
C LYS A 171 12.67 -8.43 -4.61
N ALA A 172 12.35 -8.84 -3.39
CA ALA A 172 11.45 -8.12 -2.50
C ALA A 172 12.12 -6.95 -1.78
N ALA A 173 13.42 -7.04 -1.50
CA ALA A 173 14.26 -6.15 -0.71
C ALA A 173 13.89 -6.12 0.79
N MET A 174 12.62 -6.20 1.15
CA MET A 174 12.05 -6.12 2.50
C MET A 174 10.94 -7.17 2.63
N GLY A 175 10.58 -7.52 3.85
CA GLY A 175 9.60 -8.56 4.16
C GLY A 175 8.27 -8.03 4.71
N ALA A 176 7.82 -8.58 5.85
CA ALA A 176 6.53 -8.29 6.46
C ALA A 176 6.32 -6.80 6.77
N LEU A 177 7.38 -6.07 7.12
CA LEU A 177 7.27 -4.63 7.37
C LEU A 177 6.82 -3.88 6.12
N SER A 178 7.39 -4.17 4.96
CA SER A 178 7.05 -3.50 3.70
C SER A 178 5.80 -4.06 3.01
N ASP A 179 5.41 -5.29 3.33
CA ASP A 179 4.20 -5.90 2.81
C ASP A 179 2.98 -5.54 3.65
N MET A 180 3.04 -5.74 4.95
CA MET A 180 1.95 -5.54 5.90
C MET A 180 2.04 -4.21 6.66
N GLY A 181 3.22 -3.89 7.20
CA GLY A 181 3.44 -2.70 8.04
C GLY A 181 3.19 -1.40 7.28
N ILE A 182 3.54 -1.37 6.01
CA ILE A 182 3.34 -0.21 5.14
C ILE A 182 1.87 0.23 5.08
N HIS A 183 0.93 -0.72 5.04
CA HIS A 183 -0.50 -0.44 5.06
C HIS A 183 -0.94 0.22 6.36
N LYS A 184 -0.38 -0.23 7.50
CA LYS A 184 -0.74 0.32 8.81
C LYS A 184 -0.09 1.67 9.09
N VAL A 185 1.14 1.89 8.61
CA VAL A 185 1.78 3.22 8.68
C VAL A 185 0.99 4.22 7.86
N ASP A 186 0.63 3.89 6.62
CA ASP A 186 -0.19 4.72 5.77
C ASP A 186 -1.56 5.02 6.40
N LEU A 187 -2.25 3.98 6.87
CA LEU A 187 -3.57 4.08 7.48
C LEU A 187 -3.56 4.98 8.73
N ILE A 188 -2.58 4.82 9.63
CA ILE A 188 -2.56 5.63 10.86
C ILE A 188 -2.26 7.09 10.56
N GLN A 189 -1.40 7.39 9.58
CA GLN A 189 -1.18 8.75 9.11
C GLN A 189 -2.45 9.36 8.53
N TYR A 190 -3.18 8.60 7.71
CA TYR A 190 -4.47 9.01 7.15
C TYR A 190 -5.53 9.25 8.22
N LEU A 191 -5.76 8.30 9.12
CA LEU A 191 -6.77 8.40 10.16
C LEU A 191 -6.55 9.59 11.08
N LEU A 192 -5.31 9.84 11.49
CA LEU A 192 -4.97 10.93 12.40
C LEU A 192 -4.75 12.27 11.69
N GLY A 193 -4.59 12.29 10.35
CA GLY A 193 -4.19 13.50 9.62
C GLY A 193 -2.81 14.02 10.03
N GLN A 194 -1.93 13.11 10.49
CA GLN A 194 -0.61 13.43 11.05
C GLN A 194 0.46 12.56 10.39
N LYS A 195 1.72 13.01 10.45
CA LYS A 195 2.86 12.23 9.95
C LYS A 195 3.63 11.62 11.12
N VAL A 196 4.24 10.46 10.88
CA VAL A 196 5.22 9.89 11.81
C VAL A 196 6.47 10.74 11.77
N ILE A 197 6.96 11.18 12.94
CA ILE A 197 8.16 12.01 13.07
C ILE A 197 9.32 11.27 13.75
N GLU A 198 9.06 10.14 14.41
CA GLU A 198 10.07 9.30 15.04
C GLU A 198 9.57 7.86 15.11
N THR A 199 10.48 6.91 14.93
CA THR A 199 10.21 5.48 15.08
C THR A 199 11.27 4.78 15.90
N THR A 200 10.84 3.82 16.73
CA THR A 200 11.71 2.81 17.38
C THR A 200 11.20 1.43 16.99
N ALA A 201 12.07 0.57 16.46
CA ALA A 201 11.61 -0.69 15.89
C ALA A 201 12.52 -1.88 16.17
N LYS A 202 11.93 -3.07 16.09
CA LYS A 202 12.59 -4.37 15.88
C LYS A 202 12.01 -5.01 14.63
N VAL A 203 12.85 -5.15 13.62
CA VAL A 203 12.53 -5.78 12.33
C VAL A 203 13.39 -7.04 12.24
N VAL A 204 12.78 -8.22 12.24
CA VAL A 204 13.47 -9.48 12.50
C VAL A 204 12.88 -10.63 11.68
N THR A 205 13.69 -11.68 11.49
CA THR A 205 13.25 -12.95 10.91
C THR A 205 13.28 -14.01 12.01
N LEU A 206 12.14 -14.53 12.41
CA LEU A 206 12.01 -15.42 13.56
C LEU A 206 11.66 -16.86 13.18
N ASN A 207 10.85 -17.06 12.13
CA ASN A 207 10.24 -18.36 11.88
C ASN A 207 10.24 -18.79 10.40
N LYS A 208 9.97 -17.89 9.45
CA LYS A 208 9.86 -18.24 8.03
C LYS A 208 11.16 -18.79 7.46
N ARG A 209 11.03 -19.86 6.65
CA ARG A 209 12.16 -20.57 6.09
C ARG A 209 12.05 -20.69 4.58
N ASP A 210 13.19 -20.70 3.92
CA ASP A 210 13.31 -21.02 2.50
C ASP A 210 13.21 -22.55 2.24
N ASP A 211 13.25 -22.93 0.98
CA ASP A 211 13.16 -24.34 0.56
C ASP A 211 14.32 -25.23 1.08
N ASN A 212 15.40 -24.62 1.57
CA ASN A 212 16.54 -25.31 2.20
C ASN A 212 16.40 -25.39 3.73
N GLY A 213 15.29 -24.93 4.29
CA GLY A 213 15.02 -24.93 5.73
C GLY A 213 15.77 -23.84 6.51
N LYS A 214 16.44 -22.88 5.85
CA LYS A 214 17.08 -21.72 6.48
C LYS A 214 16.08 -20.60 6.65
N LEU A 215 16.29 -19.75 7.67
CA LEU A 215 15.51 -18.52 7.79
C LEU A 215 15.61 -17.70 6.52
N ILE A 216 14.47 -17.14 6.08
CA ILE A 216 14.39 -16.29 4.88
C ILE A 216 15.28 -15.05 5.03
N SER A 217 15.62 -14.43 3.91
CA SER A 217 16.59 -13.32 3.88
C SER A 217 15.96 -11.93 4.12
N VAL A 218 14.65 -11.88 4.33
CA VAL A 218 13.87 -10.68 4.68
C VAL A 218 13.19 -10.86 6.02
N ASP A 219 12.65 -9.80 6.59
CA ASP A 219 11.91 -9.87 7.85
C ASP A 219 10.57 -10.60 7.71
N ASP A 220 10.21 -11.39 8.71
CA ASP A 220 8.88 -11.99 8.85
C ASP A 220 8.06 -11.34 9.96
N ASN A 221 8.69 -10.49 10.77
CA ASN A 221 8.05 -9.74 11.85
C ASN A 221 8.67 -8.35 12.03
N ALA A 222 7.83 -7.37 12.32
CA ALA A 222 8.25 -6.04 12.73
C ALA A 222 7.35 -5.51 13.85
N LEU A 223 7.99 -4.95 14.87
CA LEU A 223 7.34 -4.26 15.99
C LEU A 223 7.92 -2.85 16.07
N CYS A 224 7.04 -1.85 15.95
CA CYS A 224 7.42 -0.44 15.91
C CYS A 224 6.68 0.37 16.97
N ILE A 225 7.36 1.33 17.57
CA ILE A 225 6.77 2.44 18.31
C ILE A 225 6.86 3.66 17.41
N LEU A 226 5.74 4.32 17.16
CA LEU A 226 5.60 5.45 16.25
C LEU A 226 5.14 6.69 17.01
N LYS A 227 5.90 7.79 16.86
CA LYS A 227 5.53 9.11 17.39
C LYS A 227 5.00 9.98 16.26
N MET A 228 3.79 10.51 16.44
CA MET A 228 3.11 11.33 15.45
C MET A 228 3.42 12.81 15.64
N SER A 229 3.32 13.60 14.57
CA SER A 229 3.58 15.04 14.58
C SER A 229 2.65 15.84 15.52
N GLY A 230 1.45 15.35 15.78
CA GLY A 230 0.50 15.93 16.74
C GLY A 230 0.71 15.45 18.19
N GLY A 231 1.74 14.65 18.46
CA GLY A 231 2.11 14.18 19.80
C GLY A 231 1.58 12.80 20.18
N ALA A 232 0.66 12.21 19.42
CA ALA A 232 0.19 10.86 19.68
C ALA A 232 1.36 9.84 19.58
N LEU A 233 1.33 8.82 20.46
CA LEU A 233 2.32 7.75 20.49
C LEU A 233 1.62 6.39 20.37
N GLY A 234 2.12 5.51 19.54
CA GLY A 234 1.49 4.20 19.40
C GLY A 234 2.41 3.10 18.95
N THR A 235 1.83 1.89 18.86
CA THR A 235 2.54 0.70 18.40
C THR A 235 1.96 0.20 17.09
N MET A 236 2.85 -0.27 16.21
CA MET A 236 2.49 -0.97 14.98
C MET A 236 3.20 -2.32 14.94
N ALA A 237 2.44 -3.38 14.63
CA ALA A 237 2.97 -4.71 14.40
C ALA A 237 2.64 -5.17 12.98
N ALA A 238 3.64 -5.75 12.31
CA ALA A 238 3.49 -6.40 11.02
C ALA A 238 4.06 -7.82 11.10
N SER A 239 3.33 -8.83 10.62
CA SER A 239 3.74 -10.22 10.81
C SER A 239 3.26 -11.15 9.71
N TRP A 240 4.16 -12.02 9.23
CA TRP A 240 3.85 -13.20 8.42
C TRP A 240 3.75 -14.50 9.24
N THR A 241 3.74 -14.38 10.58
CA THR A 241 3.67 -15.51 11.48
C THR A 241 2.39 -15.55 12.32
N VAL A 242 1.35 -14.85 11.87
CA VAL A 242 0.00 -14.95 12.45
C VAL A 242 -0.71 -16.12 11.78
N TYR A 243 -0.54 -17.30 12.38
CA TYR A 243 -1.14 -18.52 11.88
C TYR A 243 -2.61 -18.67 12.33
N GLY A 244 -3.44 -19.23 11.46
CA GLY A 244 -4.85 -19.50 11.73
C GLY A 244 -5.78 -18.52 11.02
N HIS A 245 -5.76 -17.24 11.35
CA HIS A 245 -6.57 -16.21 10.68
C HIS A 245 -5.85 -14.88 10.63
N GLU A 246 -6.18 -14.08 9.63
CA GLU A 246 -5.64 -12.73 9.49
C GLU A 246 -6.06 -11.84 10.67
N CYS A 247 -5.13 -11.03 11.15
CA CYS A 247 -5.35 -10.02 12.17
C CYS A 247 -5.08 -8.62 11.59
N GLN A 248 -6.09 -7.75 11.58
CA GLN A 248 -5.97 -6.39 11.04
C GLN A 248 -6.61 -5.32 11.93
N SER A 249 -6.40 -5.36 13.22
CA SER A 249 -7.04 -4.40 14.12
C SER A 249 -6.29 -3.08 14.23
N THR A 250 -7.05 -1.99 14.49
CA THR A 250 -6.54 -0.68 14.90
C THR A 250 -7.38 -0.16 16.07
N VAL A 251 -6.75 0.23 17.16
CA VAL A 251 -7.40 0.80 18.34
C VAL A 251 -6.79 2.18 18.61
N LEU A 252 -7.65 3.19 18.69
CA LEU A 252 -7.31 4.57 18.95
C LEU A 252 -7.88 4.99 20.30
N TYR A 253 -7.03 5.50 21.19
CA TYR A 253 -7.39 5.97 22.52
C TYR A 253 -7.37 7.49 22.54
N GLY A 254 -8.54 8.10 22.65
CA GLY A 254 -8.72 9.55 22.63
C GLY A 254 -9.11 10.14 23.97
N THR A 255 -9.16 11.47 24.03
CA THR A 255 -9.52 12.22 25.24
C THR A 255 -10.98 12.10 25.65
N LYS A 256 -11.87 11.62 24.75
CA LYS A 256 -13.32 11.47 24.99
C LYS A 256 -13.81 10.03 24.82
N GLY A 257 -12.90 9.07 24.63
CA GLY A 257 -13.26 7.67 24.42
C GLY A 257 -12.24 6.92 23.59
N LEU A 258 -12.59 5.71 23.16
CA LEU A 258 -11.77 4.91 22.28
C LEU A 258 -12.55 4.45 21.05
N MET A 259 -11.83 4.26 19.94
CA MET A 259 -12.35 3.67 18.71
C MET A 259 -11.59 2.39 18.42
N MET A 260 -12.31 1.31 18.14
CA MET A 260 -11.77 0.04 17.67
C MET A 260 -12.20 -0.17 16.22
N ILE A 261 -11.27 -0.49 15.33
CA ILE A 261 -11.50 -0.76 13.93
C ILE A 261 -11.02 -2.19 13.64
N TYR A 262 -11.88 -3.03 13.09
CA TYR A 262 -11.63 -4.44 12.79
C TYR A 262 -11.07 -5.25 13.98
N SER A 263 -11.45 -4.88 15.19
CA SER A 263 -11.06 -5.60 16.40
C SER A 263 -12.02 -6.75 16.71
N GLU A 264 -13.23 -6.71 16.20
CA GLU A 264 -14.26 -7.74 16.37
C GLU A 264 -14.93 -8.05 15.02
N PRO A 265 -15.11 -9.33 14.66
CA PRO A 265 -15.67 -9.71 13.35
C PRO A 265 -17.10 -9.19 13.10
N SER A 266 -17.91 -9.05 14.16
CA SER A 266 -19.31 -8.65 14.07
C SER A 266 -19.52 -7.14 13.99
N ALA A 267 -18.50 -6.33 14.29
CA ALA A 267 -18.60 -4.89 14.37
C ALA A 267 -17.30 -4.23 13.90
N PRO A 268 -17.21 -3.87 12.61
CA PRO A 268 -16.00 -3.27 12.04
C PRO A 268 -15.55 -1.97 12.71
N ILE A 269 -16.48 -1.15 13.22
CA ILE A 269 -16.16 0.01 14.08
C ILE A 269 -16.94 -0.09 15.39
N ILE A 270 -16.23 0.08 16.49
CA ILE A 270 -16.80 0.18 17.84
C ILE A 270 -16.25 1.43 18.51
N ILE A 271 -17.12 2.17 19.17
CA ILE A 271 -16.76 3.32 19.99
C ILE A 271 -17.23 3.07 21.42
N ASN A 272 -16.34 3.28 22.38
CA ASN A 272 -16.68 3.35 23.79
C ASN A 272 -16.38 4.78 24.26
N ASP A 273 -17.39 5.44 24.85
CA ASP A 273 -17.21 6.76 25.44
C ASP A 273 -16.70 6.69 26.90
N LEU A 274 -16.51 7.85 27.52
CA LEU A 274 -16.04 7.94 28.92
C LEU A 274 -17.09 7.48 29.95
N GLU A 275 -18.35 7.41 29.58
CA GLU A 275 -19.45 6.95 30.42
C GLU A 275 -19.62 5.43 30.40
N GLY A 276 -18.84 4.76 29.52
CA GLY A 276 -18.88 3.31 29.30
C GLY A 276 -19.94 2.86 28.31
N ASN A 277 -20.61 3.78 27.62
CA ASN A 277 -21.53 3.42 26.54
C ASN A 277 -20.74 2.87 25.35
N ARG A 278 -21.27 1.80 24.75
CA ARG A 278 -20.69 1.16 23.59
C ARG A 278 -21.61 1.30 22.38
N THR A 279 -21.09 1.87 21.31
CA THR A 279 -21.76 1.97 20.01
C THR A 279 -20.99 1.16 18.97
N SER A 280 -21.69 0.29 18.26
CA SER A 280 -21.13 -0.53 17.17
C SER A 280 -21.77 -0.17 15.84
N PHE A 281 -20.96 -0.18 14.76
CA PHE A 281 -21.40 0.14 13.42
C PHE A 281 -21.19 -1.09 12.53
N ALA A 282 -22.28 -1.54 11.91
CA ALA A 282 -22.24 -2.57 10.88
C ALA A 282 -22.11 -1.92 9.50
N PHE A 283 -21.47 -2.62 8.59
CA PHE A 283 -21.32 -2.22 7.20
C PHE A 283 -21.77 -3.35 6.29
N GLU A 284 -22.56 -3.00 5.28
CA GLU A 284 -22.80 -3.92 4.18
C GLU A 284 -21.59 -3.88 3.25
N THR A 285 -20.79 -4.93 3.26
CA THR A 285 -19.69 -5.09 2.32
C THR A 285 -20.23 -5.56 0.98
N THR A 286 -20.54 -4.63 0.09
CA THR A 286 -21.15 -4.93 -1.21
C THR A 286 -20.18 -4.90 -2.39
N SER A 287 -18.93 -4.53 -2.19
CA SER A 287 -17.99 -4.28 -3.28
C SER A 287 -16.65 -5.00 -3.05
N HIS A 288 -16.20 -5.74 -4.08
CA HIS A 288 -14.84 -6.27 -4.18
C HIS A 288 -13.85 -5.23 -4.74
N ASN A 289 -14.28 -3.99 -4.97
CA ASN A 289 -13.49 -2.89 -5.51
C ASN A 289 -12.58 -2.33 -4.41
N SER A 290 -11.29 -2.18 -4.71
CA SER A 290 -10.30 -1.62 -3.78
C SER A 290 -10.39 -0.11 -3.61
N GLY A 291 -11.06 0.60 -4.53
CA GLY A 291 -11.13 2.05 -4.63
C GLY A 291 -9.88 2.71 -5.19
N VAL A 292 -8.79 1.97 -5.37
CA VAL A 292 -7.50 2.50 -5.87
C VAL A 292 -7.61 2.94 -7.32
N ILE A 293 -8.20 2.09 -8.16
CA ILE A 293 -8.33 2.37 -9.59
C ILE A 293 -9.30 3.52 -9.83
N ASP A 294 -10.42 3.53 -9.12
CA ASP A 294 -11.42 4.60 -9.24
C ASP A 294 -10.82 5.95 -8.84
N GLU A 295 -10.05 6.00 -7.74
CA GLU A 295 -9.36 7.21 -7.32
C GLU A 295 -8.32 7.67 -8.35
N PHE A 296 -7.52 6.75 -8.88
CA PHE A 296 -6.51 7.10 -9.88
C PHE A 296 -7.15 7.65 -11.16
N VAL A 297 -8.17 6.97 -11.70
CA VAL A 297 -8.87 7.40 -12.92
C VAL A 297 -9.59 8.72 -12.69
N ASP A 298 -10.29 8.90 -11.56
CA ASP A 298 -10.97 10.15 -11.22
C ASP A 298 -9.98 11.31 -11.09
N ALA A 299 -8.83 11.10 -10.45
CA ALA A 299 -7.77 12.11 -10.35
C ALA A 299 -7.29 12.57 -11.74
N LEU A 300 -7.12 11.63 -12.68
CA LEU A 300 -6.70 11.94 -14.06
C LEU A 300 -7.79 12.67 -14.86
N VAL A 301 -9.05 12.24 -14.73
CA VAL A 301 -10.19 12.86 -15.44
C VAL A 301 -10.38 14.32 -15.02
N HIS A 302 -10.16 14.61 -13.73
CA HIS A 302 -10.35 15.96 -13.17
C HIS A 302 -9.05 16.77 -13.03
N ASP A 303 -7.92 16.23 -13.52
CA ASP A 303 -6.58 16.84 -13.43
C ASP A 303 -6.26 17.32 -12.01
N ARG A 304 -6.55 16.48 -11.01
CA ARG A 304 -6.25 16.73 -9.60
C ARG A 304 -5.20 15.76 -9.06
N GLU A 305 -4.49 16.20 -8.02
CA GLU A 305 -3.56 15.31 -7.33
C GLU A 305 -4.32 14.12 -6.69
N PRO A 306 -3.87 12.87 -6.90
CA PRO A 306 -4.50 11.71 -6.26
C PRO A 306 -4.26 11.71 -4.75
N GLU A 307 -5.21 11.15 -3.97
CA GLU A 307 -5.15 11.12 -2.50
C GLU A 307 -3.87 10.43 -1.97
N VAL A 308 -3.39 9.43 -2.68
CA VAL A 308 -2.14 8.74 -2.34
C VAL A 308 -1.07 9.10 -3.37
N SER A 309 -0.81 10.39 -3.50
CA SER A 309 0.24 10.87 -4.40
C SER A 309 1.62 10.32 -4.01
N GLY A 310 2.57 10.39 -4.95
CA GLY A 310 3.95 10.00 -4.68
C GLY A 310 4.54 10.70 -3.45
N LYS A 311 4.19 11.99 -3.22
CA LYS A 311 4.61 12.74 -2.03
C LYS A 311 4.01 12.18 -0.75
N GLU A 312 2.74 11.85 -0.78
CA GLU A 312 2.06 11.27 0.37
C GLU A 312 2.64 9.89 0.71
N ALA A 313 2.81 9.02 -0.28
CA ALA A 313 3.41 7.70 -0.11
C ALA A 313 4.88 7.77 0.35
N LEU A 314 5.63 8.79 -0.08
CA LEU A 314 7.01 9.01 0.37
C LEU A 314 7.09 9.17 1.90
N THR A 315 6.11 9.80 2.55
CA THR A 315 6.08 9.92 4.03
C THR A 315 5.95 8.57 4.71
N THR A 316 5.17 7.66 4.13
CA THR A 316 5.03 6.28 4.58
C THR A 316 6.35 5.52 4.38
N MET A 317 6.99 5.64 3.22
CA MET A 317 8.27 4.99 2.94
C MET A 317 9.40 5.47 3.86
N ARG A 318 9.45 6.76 4.20
CA ARG A 318 10.39 7.30 5.19
C ARG A 318 10.24 6.63 6.54
N THR A 319 9.00 6.36 6.98
CA THR A 319 8.75 5.63 8.22
C THR A 319 9.22 4.18 8.14
N ILE A 320 8.97 3.50 7.01
CA ILE A 320 9.42 2.12 6.78
C ILE A 320 10.96 2.04 6.85
N PHE A 321 11.67 2.87 6.09
CA PHE A 321 13.15 2.88 6.10
C PHE A 321 13.71 3.37 7.44
N GLY A 322 13.05 4.33 8.09
CA GLY A 322 13.38 4.76 9.45
C GLY A 322 13.27 3.62 10.46
N SER A 323 12.25 2.78 10.34
CA SER A 323 12.04 1.61 11.20
C SER A 323 13.10 0.53 10.99
N ILE A 324 13.49 0.24 9.75
CA ILE A 324 14.62 -0.66 9.45
C ILE A 324 15.88 -0.12 10.09
N ARG A 325 16.21 1.15 9.84
CA ARG A 325 17.39 1.79 10.42
C ARG A 325 17.37 1.77 11.95
N SER A 326 16.22 2.04 12.57
CA SER A 326 16.06 1.99 14.03
C SER A 326 16.36 0.60 14.58
N SER A 327 15.89 -0.45 13.90
CA SER A 327 16.18 -1.84 14.25
C SER A 327 17.68 -2.15 14.18
N ASP A 328 18.34 -1.71 13.10
CA ASP A 328 19.77 -1.96 12.86
C ASP A 328 20.66 -1.28 13.91
N ILE A 329 20.36 -0.03 14.25
CA ILE A 329 21.19 0.74 15.21
C ILE A 329 20.70 0.64 16.66
N ALA A 330 19.59 -0.06 16.92
CA ALA A 330 18.93 -0.23 18.22
C ALA A 330 18.67 1.08 18.98
N ARG A 331 18.23 2.12 18.24
CA ARG A 331 17.89 3.46 18.77
C ARG A 331 16.70 4.06 18.04
N PRO A 332 15.99 5.05 18.66
CA PRO A 332 15.00 5.86 17.95
C PRO A 332 15.64 6.56 16.74
N VAL A 333 14.86 6.69 15.67
CA VAL A 333 15.22 7.38 14.43
C VAL A 333 14.17 8.43 14.11
N ALA A 334 14.62 9.67 13.90
CA ALA A 334 13.75 10.72 13.37
C ALA A 334 13.35 10.40 11.93
N VAL A 335 12.09 10.62 11.62
CA VAL A 335 11.50 10.45 10.27
C VAL A 335 11.27 11.85 9.71
N ASN A 336 12.06 12.24 8.70
CA ASN A 336 12.07 13.58 8.08
C ASN A 336 11.54 13.51 6.64
#